data_b24f5263caa19ffae709637197adb81f
#
_entry.id   b24f5263caa19ffae709637197adb81f
#
_cell.length_a   1.000
_cell.length_b   1.000
_cell.length_c   1.000
_cell.angle_alpha   90.00
_cell.angle_beta   90.00
_cell.angle_gamma   90.00
#
_symmetry.space_group_name_H-M   'P 1'
#
loop_
_entity.id
_entity.type
_entity.pdbx_description
1 polymer ?
#
loop_
_entity_poly.entity_id
_entity_poly.type
_entity_poly.pdbx_seq_one_letter_code
_entity_poly.pdbx_strand_id
1 'polypeptide(L)'
;MAAQNTRNPHPDFKEVERTRPDWDSSSSFRYSKTASPEWQFGNGPNHTHASAGSGPTTNHISIDPYAPGRPAGLNYKFLITPFSYFNMVNHDPPMFCIGFSRGLDDGKDSLRNLASTKECVINIISEGFIEAANATCVNAPAGTSEWEISGLTPVNDTVTVKVPRVKEAVVSIEGIVDSIREFDSKAKLGTKSGALVVIEGTRFWAREDAINEEHSIVDPEVLRPMSRLGGITYGRTTEAIEIPRLDFEKDIGGAEGYAKLVKK
;
A
#
# COMPACT_ATOMS: atom_id res chain seq x y z
N MET A 1 -6.14 -32.11 -19.71
CA MET A 1 -5.37 -31.97 -18.45
C MET A 1 -5.31 -30.47 -18.15
N ALA A 2 -6.01 -30.02 -17.13
CA ALA A 2 -5.96 -28.63 -16.72
C ALA A 2 -4.54 -28.35 -16.17
N ALA A 3 -3.87 -27.33 -16.69
CA ALA A 3 -2.59 -26.86 -16.17
C ALA A 3 -2.79 -26.54 -14.70
N GLN A 4 -2.10 -27.25 -13.80
CA GLN A 4 -2.04 -26.89 -12.39
C GLN A 4 -1.40 -25.50 -12.32
N ASN A 5 -2.19 -24.53 -11.93
CA ASN A 5 -1.75 -23.19 -11.67
C ASN A 5 -0.83 -23.23 -10.44
N THR A 6 0.46 -23.42 -10.67
CA THR A 6 1.48 -23.43 -9.62
C THR A 6 1.60 -22.00 -9.13
N ARG A 7 0.84 -21.65 -8.10
CA ARG A 7 0.95 -20.36 -7.40
C ARG A 7 2.35 -20.29 -6.80
N ASN A 8 3.14 -19.33 -7.23
CA ASN A 8 4.48 -18.96 -6.80
C ASN A 8 5.32 -20.13 -6.24
N PRO A 9 6.34 -20.59 -6.96
CA PRO A 9 7.24 -21.59 -6.42
C PRO A 9 7.88 -21.04 -5.14
N HIS A 10 7.59 -21.65 -4.02
CA HIS A 10 8.26 -21.36 -2.76
C HIS A 10 9.33 -22.44 -2.52
N PRO A 11 10.50 -22.08 -1.98
CA PRO A 11 11.42 -23.06 -1.41
C PRO A 11 10.70 -23.90 -0.34
N ASP A 12 11.28 -25.02 0.07
CA ASP A 12 10.71 -25.81 1.17
C ASP A 12 10.54 -24.91 2.40
N PHE A 13 9.29 -24.60 2.71
CA PHE A 13 8.95 -23.64 3.77
C PHE A 13 9.54 -24.06 5.11
N LYS A 14 9.54 -25.37 5.44
CA LYS A 14 10.07 -25.88 6.71
C LYS A 14 11.58 -25.67 6.83
N GLU A 15 12.32 -25.72 5.73
CA GLU A 15 13.74 -25.43 5.72
C GLU A 15 14.02 -23.94 5.95
N VAL A 16 13.27 -23.08 5.26
CA VAL A 16 13.37 -21.62 5.44
C VAL A 16 12.96 -21.22 6.86
N GLU A 17 11.86 -21.78 7.38
CA GLU A 17 11.37 -21.48 8.73
C GLU A 17 12.40 -21.81 9.82
N ARG A 18 13.15 -22.94 9.69
CA ARG A 18 14.21 -23.31 10.64
C ARG A 18 15.34 -22.30 10.76
N THR A 19 15.55 -21.46 9.75
CA THR A 19 16.60 -20.43 9.77
C THR A 19 16.18 -19.15 10.45
N ARG A 20 14.89 -19.02 10.80
CA ARG A 20 14.33 -17.83 11.43
C ARG A 20 14.41 -17.91 12.95
N PRO A 21 14.54 -16.75 13.62
CA PRO A 21 14.46 -16.73 15.08
C PRO A 21 13.09 -17.20 15.56
N ASP A 22 13.06 -17.81 16.74
CA ASP A 22 11.80 -18.15 17.42
C ASP A 22 11.02 -16.89 17.76
N TRP A 23 9.70 -17.03 17.84
CA TRP A 23 8.83 -15.94 18.26
C TRP A 23 9.11 -15.55 19.71
N ASP A 24 9.45 -14.27 19.93
CA ASP A 24 9.63 -13.71 21.26
C ASP A 24 8.28 -13.37 21.91
N SER A 25 7.81 -14.28 22.77
CA SER A 25 6.55 -14.10 23.53
C SER A 25 6.63 -12.97 24.56
N SER A 26 7.81 -12.44 24.87
CA SER A 26 8.00 -11.32 25.78
C SER A 26 7.83 -9.96 25.09
N SER A 27 7.87 -9.95 23.75
CA SER A 27 7.65 -8.75 22.94
C SER A 27 6.25 -8.17 23.19
N SER A 28 6.19 -6.89 23.49
CA SER A 28 4.95 -6.17 23.73
C SER A 28 4.84 -4.95 22.82
N PHE A 29 3.61 -4.50 22.58
CA PHE A 29 3.38 -3.25 21.85
C PHE A 29 3.96 -2.07 22.64
N ARG A 30 4.74 -1.24 21.95
CA ARG A 30 5.37 -0.05 22.55
C ARG A 30 5.24 1.16 21.65
N TYR A 31 5.10 2.33 22.26
CA TYR A 31 5.23 3.58 21.55
C TYR A 31 6.70 4.02 21.51
N SER A 32 7.11 4.59 20.40
CA SER A 32 8.42 5.23 20.25
C SER A 32 8.26 6.57 19.53
N LYS A 33 9.31 7.40 19.58
CA LYS A 33 9.36 8.61 18.74
C LYS A 33 9.44 8.23 17.26
N THR A 34 9.09 9.18 16.38
CA THR A 34 9.39 9.05 14.96
C THR A 34 10.89 9.03 14.73
N ALA A 35 11.32 8.71 13.52
CA ALA A 35 12.74 8.74 13.15
C ALA A 35 13.32 10.16 13.20
N SER A 36 12.48 11.17 12.95
CA SER A 36 12.87 12.60 12.99
C SER A 36 11.87 13.42 13.81
N PRO A 37 11.91 13.35 15.15
CA PRO A 37 10.95 14.07 16.01
C PRO A 37 11.06 15.61 15.89
N GLU A 38 12.19 16.11 15.39
CA GLU A 38 12.44 17.55 15.14
C GLU A 38 12.12 17.96 13.68
N TRP A 39 11.42 17.12 12.93
CA TRP A 39 11.04 17.43 11.57
C TRP A 39 10.22 18.72 11.48
N GLN A 40 10.52 19.57 10.49
CA GLN A 40 9.84 20.83 10.26
C GLN A 40 9.19 20.84 8.87
N PHE A 41 8.18 21.67 8.72
CA PHE A 41 7.51 21.86 7.43
C PHE A 41 8.50 22.24 6.32
N GLY A 42 8.38 21.61 5.17
CA GLY A 42 9.29 21.79 4.04
C GLY A 42 10.56 20.96 4.06
N ASN A 43 10.83 20.19 5.14
CA ASN A 43 12.06 19.39 5.21
C ASN A 43 12.10 18.16 4.29
N GLY A 44 10.96 17.77 3.71
CA GLY A 44 10.91 16.57 2.88
C GLY A 44 11.13 15.28 3.66
N PRO A 45 11.77 14.26 3.08
CA PRO A 45 12.05 12.98 3.73
C PRO A 45 13.02 13.14 4.91
N ASN A 46 12.92 12.24 5.88
CA ASN A 46 13.70 12.35 7.13
C ASN A 46 15.14 11.81 7.04
N HIS A 47 15.53 11.21 5.94
CA HIS A 47 16.88 10.70 5.63
C HIS A 47 17.51 9.73 6.66
N THR A 48 16.78 9.33 7.69
CA THR A 48 17.31 8.43 8.74
C THR A 48 17.61 7.03 8.24
N HIS A 49 16.95 6.63 7.17
CA HIS A 49 17.26 5.44 6.41
C HIS A 49 17.88 5.85 5.07
N ALA A 50 19.09 6.43 5.13
CA ALA A 50 19.85 6.83 3.96
C ALA A 50 20.02 5.69 2.95
N SER A 51 20.06 4.43 3.41
CA SER A 51 19.97 3.24 2.56
C SER A 51 18.62 3.10 1.84
N ALA A 52 17.54 3.65 2.39
CA ALA A 52 16.20 3.57 1.80
C ALA A 52 15.88 4.73 0.83
N GLY A 53 16.60 5.82 0.87
CA GLY A 53 16.33 7.01 0.04
C GLY A 53 17.54 7.60 -0.69
N SER A 54 18.74 7.24 -0.27
CA SER A 54 20.01 7.67 -0.85
C SER A 54 20.88 6.50 -1.35
N GLY A 55 20.25 5.34 -1.61
CA GLY A 55 20.90 4.28 -2.38
C GLY A 55 21.37 4.80 -3.74
N PRO A 56 22.32 4.14 -4.40
CA PRO A 56 22.91 4.60 -5.65
C PRO A 56 21.92 4.75 -6.80
N THR A 57 20.67 4.32 -6.62
CA THR A 57 19.63 4.48 -7.64
C THR A 57 18.38 5.07 -7.04
N THR A 58 18.02 6.29 -7.46
CA THR A 58 16.65 6.83 -7.31
C THR A 58 15.78 6.42 -8.50
N ASN A 59 16.25 5.50 -9.32
CA ASN A 59 15.56 5.05 -10.50
C ASN A 59 14.35 4.21 -10.14
N HIS A 60 13.25 4.49 -10.83
CA HIS A 60 12.04 3.69 -10.76
C HIS A 60 11.82 3.00 -12.09
N ILE A 61 11.39 1.76 -12.04
CA ILE A 61 10.90 1.06 -13.21
C ILE A 61 9.39 1.21 -13.32
N SER A 62 8.93 1.38 -14.55
CA SER A 62 7.51 1.46 -14.88
C SER A 62 7.01 0.09 -15.31
N ILE A 63 5.94 -0.39 -14.67
CA ILE A 63 5.40 -1.73 -14.85
C ILE A 63 3.98 -1.62 -15.41
N ASP A 64 3.76 -2.16 -16.61
CA ASP A 64 2.45 -2.28 -17.22
C ASP A 64 1.76 -3.56 -16.70
N PRO A 65 0.64 -3.47 -15.97
CA PRO A 65 -0.06 -4.64 -15.45
C PRO A 65 -0.69 -5.50 -16.55
N TYR A 66 -0.89 -4.93 -17.74
CA TYR A 66 -1.53 -5.59 -18.88
C TYR A 66 -0.54 -6.06 -19.97
N ALA A 67 0.77 -5.90 -19.74
CA ALA A 67 1.79 -6.32 -20.71
C ALA A 67 1.72 -7.83 -20.97
N PRO A 68 1.82 -8.29 -22.24
CA PRO A 68 1.82 -9.71 -22.56
C PRO A 68 2.91 -10.49 -21.84
N GLY A 69 2.58 -11.69 -21.31
CA GLY A 69 3.53 -12.55 -20.59
C GLY A 69 3.72 -12.20 -19.11
N ARG A 70 3.05 -11.19 -18.59
CA ARG A 70 2.99 -10.97 -17.13
C ARG A 70 2.07 -12.02 -16.49
N PRO A 71 2.47 -12.60 -15.34
CA PRO A 71 1.55 -13.47 -14.61
C PRO A 71 0.30 -12.67 -14.24
N ALA A 72 -0.87 -13.22 -14.53
CA ALA A 72 -2.13 -12.65 -14.10
C ALA A 72 -2.11 -12.47 -12.57
N GLY A 73 -2.25 -11.23 -12.14
CA GLY A 73 -2.10 -10.85 -10.74
C GLY A 73 -0.64 -10.72 -10.32
N LEU A 74 -0.09 -9.55 -10.50
CA LEU A 74 1.01 -9.12 -9.63
C LEU A 74 0.50 -9.33 -8.21
N ASN A 75 1.16 -10.23 -7.46
CA ASN A 75 0.84 -10.44 -6.06
C ASN A 75 1.25 -9.18 -5.27
N TYR A 76 0.45 -8.11 -5.42
CA TYR A 76 0.61 -6.89 -4.63
C TYR A 76 0.24 -7.19 -3.18
N LYS A 77 1.02 -8.04 -2.51
CA LYS A 77 0.89 -8.32 -1.07
C LYS A 77 1.25 -7.11 -0.20
N PHE A 78 1.45 -5.93 -0.80
CA PHE A 78 2.10 -4.80 -0.15
C PHE A 78 1.20 -3.58 -0.06
N LEU A 79 0.00 -3.75 0.45
CA LEU A 79 -0.88 -2.63 0.70
C LEU A 79 -1.07 -2.41 2.19
N ILE A 80 0.01 -1.99 2.85
CA ILE A 80 -0.08 -1.35 4.15
C ILE A 80 0.01 0.15 3.87
N THR A 81 -1.13 0.81 3.83
CA THR A 81 -1.21 2.25 3.67
C THR A 81 -1.53 2.90 5.01
N PRO A 82 -1.01 4.08 5.30
CA PRO A 82 -1.33 4.81 6.52
C PRO A 82 -2.74 5.38 6.52
N PHE A 83 -3.48 5.27 5.42
CA PHE A 83 -4.89 5.59 5.36
C PHE A 83 -5.71 4.39 5.79
N SER A 84 -6.47 4.53 6.89
CA SER A 84 -7.25 3.45 7.51
C SER A 84 -8.28 2.81 6.57
N TYR A 85 -8.60 3.45 5.44
CA TYR A 85 -9.66 3.06 4.52
C TYR A 85 -9.15 2.82 3.10
N PHE A 86 -7.96 2.24 2.95
CA PHE A 86 -7.41 1.87 1.65
C PHE A 86 -7.16 0.36 1.59
N ASN A 87 -7.54 -0.27 0.48
CA ASN A 87 -7.24 -1.66 0.22
C ASN A 87 -7.27 -1.98 -1.28
N MET A 88 -6.57 -3.05 -1.67
CA MET A 88 -6.73 -3.70 -2.97
C MET A 88 -7.89 -4.68 -2.88
N VAL A 89 -8.78 -4.67 -3.87
CA VAL A 89 -10.01 -5.49 -3.87
C VAL A 89 -10.10 -6.48 -5.03
N ASN A 90 -9.31 -6.32 -6.07
CA ASN A 90 -9.23 -7.24 -7.21
C ASN A 90 -7.84 -7.24 -7.84
N HIS A 91 -7.45 -8.35 -8.48
CA HIS A 91 -6.13 -8.51 -9.09
C HIS A 91 -6.12 -8.25 -10.60
N ASP A 92 -7.20 -8.59 -11.30
CA ASP A 92 -7.31 -8.49 -12.75
C ASP A 92 -8.74 -8.08 -13.13
N PRO A 93 -8.94 -6.80 -13.50
CA PRO A 93 -8.01 -5.68 -13.40
C PRO A 93 -7.59 -5.38 -11.95
N PRO A 94 -6.43 -4.72 -11.71
CA PRO A 94 -6.00 -4.36 -10.36
C PRO A 94 -6.85 -3.20 -9.82
N MET A 95 -7.80 -3.53 -8.93
CA MET A 95 -8.73 -2.56 -8.37
C MET A 95 -8.39 -2.23 -6.92
N PHE A 96 -8.51 -0.96 -6.59
CA PHE A 96 -8.28 -0.42 -5.26
C PHE A 96 -9.51 0.32 -4.76
N CYS A 97 -9.69 0.38 -3.44
CA CYS A 97 -10.71 1.20 -2.83
C CYS A 97 -10.11 2.18 -1.82
N ILE A 98 -10.65 3.40 -1.80
CA ILE A 98 -10.29 4.44 -0.84
C ILE A 98 -11.57 4.99 -0.21
N GLY A 99 -11.64 4.99 1.12
CA GLY A 99 -12.71 5.62 1.86
C GLY A 99 -12.38 7.05 2.24
N PHE A 100 -13.35 7.94 2.12
CA PHE A 100 -13.27 9.34 2.54
C PHE A 100 -14.33 9.63 3.59
N SER A 101 -13.99 10.43 4.60
CA SER A 101 -14.96 11.01 5.51
C SER A 101 -15.69 12.14 4.81
N ARG A 102 -17.01 12.22 4.99
CA ARG A 102 -17.94 13.15 4.35
C ARG A 102 -18.15 12.86 2.86
N GLY A 103 -19.13 13.50 2.26
CA GLY A 103 -19.48 13.38 0.85
C GLY A 103 -18.75 14.38 -0.05
N LEU A 104 -19.18 14.44 -1.31
CA LEU A 104 -18.59 15.31 -2.33
C LEU A 104 -18.78 16.78 -2.01
N ASP A 105 -19.90 17.15 -1.37
CA ASP A 105 -20.25 18.55 -1.11
C ASP A 105 -19.39 19.19 -0.02
N ASP A 106 -19.04 18.44 1.03
CA ASP A 106 -18.33 18.93 2.21
C ASP A 106 -17.07 18.12 2.57
N GLY A 107 -16.68 17.23 1.66
CA GLY A 107 -15.49 16.38 1.81
C GLY A 107 -14.17 17.10 1.55
N LYS A 108 -13.08 16.35 1.72
CA LYS A 108 -11.73 16.83 1.44
C LYS A 108 -11.53 17.16 -0.03
N ASP A 109 -10.60 18.08 -0.33
CA ASP A 109 -10.22 18.46 -1.69
C ASP A 109 -9.81 17.26 -2.53
N SER A 110 -9.10 16.29 -1.95
CA SER A 110 -8.71 15.05 -2.62
C SER A 110 -9.92 14.28 -3.19
N LEU A 111 -11.05 14.21 -2.47
CA LEU A 111 -12.26 13.56 -2.97
C LEU A 111 -12.88 14.34 -4.14
N ARG A 112 -12.94 15.68 -4.03
CA ARG A 112 -13.44 16.54 -5.10
C ARG A 112 -12.55 16.48 -6.34
N ASN A 113 -11.23 16.46 -6.14
CA ASN A 113 -10.26 16.31 -7.23
C ASN A 113 -10.42 14.96 -7.94
N LEU A 114 -10.54 13.86 -7.21
CA LEU A 114 -10.83 12.53 -7.79
C LEU A 114 -12.15 12.52 -8.58
N ALA A 115 -13.18 13.17 -8.06
CA ALA A 115 -14.46 13.25 -8.75
C ALA A 115 -14.40 14.05 -10.05
N SER A 116 -13.58 15.11 -10.10
CA SER A 116 -13.48 16.02 -11.25
C SER A 116 -12.47 15.53 -12.30
N THR A 117 -11.27 15.10 -11.88
CA THR A 117 -10.20 14.70 -12.80
C THR A 117 -10.27 13.25 -13.22
N LYS A 118 -10.85 12.39 -12.37
CA LYS A 118 -10.89 10.94 -12.53
C LYS A 118 -9.50 10.27 -12.49
N GLU A 119 -8.47 11.00 -12.11
CA GLU A 119 -7.09 10.55 -12.11
C GLU A 119 -6.45 10.71 -10.73
N CYS A 120 -5.55 9.81 -10.38
CA CYS A 120 -4.71 9.93 -9.19
C CYS A 120 -3.41 9.17 -9.32
N VAL A 121 -2.50 9.43 -8.37
CA VAL A 121 -1.37 8.55 -8.07
C VAL A 121 -1.42 8.18 -6.59
N ILE A 122 -1.44 6.88 -6.32
CA ILE A 122 -1.38 6.32 -4.97
C ILE A 122 0.10 6.06 -4.66
N ASN A 123 0.65 6.72 -3.64
CA ASN A 123 2.03 6.55 -3.22
C ASN A 123 2.07 5.81 -1.89
N ILE A 124 2.79 4.68 -1.83
CA ILE A 124 2.90 3.89 -0.61
C ILE A 124 3.87 4.57 0.34
N ILE A 125 3.41 4.87 1.54
CA ILE A 125 4.19 5.62 2.52
C ILE A 125 5.18 4.70 3.23
N SER A 126 6.44 5.09 3.15
CA SER A 126 7.57 4.49 3.86
C SER A 126 7.91 5.26 5.14
N GLU A 127 8.59 4.61 6.08
CA GLU A 127 9.08 5.25 7.31
C GLU A 127 9.93 6.49 7.01
N GLY A 128 10.72 6.47 5.91
CA GLY A 128 11.62 7.53 5.52
C GLY A 128 10.97 8.89 5.18
N PHE A 129 9.66 8.94 4.96
CA PHE A 129 8.96 10.20 4.69
C PHE A 129 7.59 10.31 5.39
N ILE A 130 7.40 9.59 6.51
CA ILE A 130 6.12 9.58 7.23
C ILE A 130 5.72 10.95 7.77
N GLU A 131 6.67 11.74 8.28
CA GLU A 131 6.42 13.08 8.79
C GLU A 131 5.96 14.02 7.67
N ALA A 132 6.65 13.98 6.51
CA ALA A 132 6.28 14.74 5.33
C ALA A 132 4.91 14.32 4.79
N ALA A 133 4.64 13.02 4.72
CA ALA A 133 3.33 12.49 4.33
C ALA A 133 2.22 12.92 5.29
N ASN A 134 2.49 12.91 6.61
CA ASN A 134 1.51 13.39 7.60
C ASN A 134 1.26 14.90 7.47
N ALA A 135 2.27 15.69 7.08
CA ALA A 135 2.12 17.13 6.87
C ALA A 135 1.15 17.48 5.73
N THR A 136 0.97 16.58 4.73
CA THR A 136 -0.03 16.77 3.68
C THR A 136 -1.49 16.64 4.15
N CYS A 137 -1.70 16.23 5.42
CA CYS A 137 -3.03 16.15 6.02
C CYS A 137 -3.49 17.49 6.65
N VAL A 138 -2.69 18.54 6.54
CA VAL A 138 -3.03 19.87 7.08
C VAL A 138 -4.32 20.39 6.47
N ASN A 139 -5.13 21.08 7.27
CA ASN A 139 -6.35 21.74 6.79
C ASN A 139 -5.98 23.09 6.17
N ALA A 140 -5.34 23.08 5.01
CA ALA A 140 -4.89 24.26 4.31
C ALA A 140 -6.05 24.92 3.53
N PRO A 141 -6.06 26.25 3.35
CA PRO A 141 -6.97 26.93 2.44
C PRO A 141 -6.78 26.48 1.00
N ALA A 142 -7.85 26.56 0.21
CA ALA A 142 -7.78 26.28 -1.22
C ALA A 142 -6.68 27.11 -1.91
N GLY A 143 -5.90 26.46 -2.79
CA GLY A 143 -4.77 27.08 -3.47
C GLY A 143 -3.44 27.02 -2.72
N THR A 144 -3.41 26.44 -1.52
CA THR A 144 -2.17 26.13 -0.81
C THR A 144 -1.61 24.80 -1.34
N SER A 145 -0.31 24.77 -1.61
CA SER A 145 0.38 23.58 -2.10
C SER A 145 0.91 22.73 -0.95
N GLU A 146 0.38 21.52 -0.79
CA GLU A 146 0.91 20.55 0.17
C GLU A 146 2.33 20.04 -0.22
N TRP A 147 2.74 20.18 -1.46
CA TRP A 147 4.11 19.91 -1.88
C TRP A 147 5.11 20.80 -1.15
N GLU A 148 4.83 22.09 -1.05
CA GLU A 148 5.69 23.04 -0.34
C GLU A 148 5.67 22.79 1.17
N ILE A 149 4.51 22.45 1.75
CA ILE A 149 4.35 22.17 3.17
C ILE A 149 5.11 20.91 3.56
N SER A 150 5.05 19.86 2.76
CA SER A 150 5.71 18.58 3.01
C SER A 150 7.19 18.59 2.63
N GLY A 151 7.58 19.38 1.63
CA GLY A 151 8.91 19.33 1.01
C GLY A 151 9.15 18.07 0.18
N LEU A 152 8.08 17.33 -0.16
CA LEU A 152 8.17 16.19 -1.07
C LEU A 152 8.31 16.66 -2.53
N THR A 153 8.97 15.86 -3.34
CA THR A 153 9.30 16.21 -4.73
C THR A 153 8.29 15.64 -5.72
N PRO A 154 7.54 16.48 -6.45
CA PRO A 154 6.68 16.00 -7.53
C PRO A 154 7.51 15.56 -8.75
N VAL A 155 7.17 14.42 -9.37
CA VAL A 155 7.76 13.91 -10.61
C VAL A 155 6.67 13.73 -11.65
N ASN A 156 6.85 14.38 -12.81
CA ASN A 156 5.89 14.38 -13.93
C ASN A 156 6.30 13.39 -15.02
N ASP A 157 6.60 12.14 -14.62
CA ASP A 157 6.97 11.04 -15.53
C ASP A 157 5.87 9.98 -15.64
N THR A 158 4.70 10.25 -15.10
CA THR A 158 3.50 9.40 -15.21
C THR A 158 3.10 9.16 -16.65
N VAL A 159 2.58 7.96 -16.95
CA VAL A 159 2.32 7.48 -18.32
C VAL A 159 0.83 7.49 -18.64
N THR A 160 -0.02 7.09 -17.71
CA THR A 160 -1.47 6.89 -17.94
C THR A 160 -2.33 7.99 -17.33
N VAL A 161 -1.75 8.81 -16.45
CA VAL A 161 -2.40 9.94 -15.79
C VAL A 161 -1.55 11.21 -15.91
N LYS A 162 -2.14 12.38 -15.65
CA LYS A 162 -1.44 13.68 -15.68
C LYS A 162 -1.00 14.16 -14.30
N VAL A 163 -1.35 13.41 -13.25
CA VAL A 163 -1.05 13.73 -11.86
C VAL A 163 0.39 13.31 -11.55
N PRO A 164 1.23 14.15 -10.91
CA PRO A 164 2.59 13.77 -10.54
C PRO A 164 2.60 12.70 -9.44
N ARG A 165 3.62 11.86 -9.46
CA ARG A 165 3.93 10.95 -8.35
C ARG A 165 4.94 11.60 -7.37
N VAL A 166 5.01 11.04 -6.16
CA VAL A 166 6.00 11.43 -5.15
C VAL A 166 7.32 10.72 -5.44
N LYS A 167 8.42 11.48 -5.65
CA LYS A 167 9.76 10.95 -5.94
C LYS A 167 10.28 10.02 -4.84
N GLU A 168 10.00 10.37 -3.59
CA GLU A 168 10.47 9.67 -2.38
C GLU A 168 9.73 8.36 -2.12
N ALA A 169 8.59 8.14 -2.77
CA ALA A 169 7.84 6.89 -2.63
C ALA A 169 8.56 5.74 -3.32
N VAL A 170 8.79 4.65 -2.61
CA VAL A 170 9.38 3.42 -3.15
C VAL A 170 8.45 2.77 -4.17
N VAL A 171 7.12 2.85 -3.92
CA VAL A 171 6.09 2.32 -4.81
C VAL A 171 5.03 3.39 -5.05
N SER A 172 4.66 3.59 -6.31
CA SER A 172 3.55 4.44 -6.73
C SER A 172 2.65 3.71 -7.73
N ILE A 173 1.36 4.05 -7.74
CA ILE A 173 0.35 3.44 -8.59
C ILE A 173 -0.42 4.54 -9.28
N GLU A 174 -0.36 4.62 -10.60
CA GLU A 174 -1.25 5.47 -11.38
C GLU A 174 -2.64 4.84 -11.42
N GLY A 175 -3.68 5.63 -11.21
CA GLY A 175 -5.02 5.12 -11.11
C GLY A 175 -6.07 6.01 -11.77
N ILE A 176 -7.07 5.34 -12.33
CA ILE A 176 -8.26 5.97 -12.91
C ILE A 176 -9.47 5.60 -12.05
N VAL A 177 -10.28 6.59 -11.73
CA VAL A 177 -11.51 6.40 -10.93
C VAL A 177 -12.54 5.63 -11.75
N ASP A 178 -12.85 4.42 -11.32
CA ASP A 178 -13.94 3.59 -11.85
C ASP A 178 -15.30 4.12 -11.36
N SER A 179 -15.45 4.23 -10.06
CA SER A 179 -16.73 4.64 -9.46
C SER A 179 -16.55 5.34 -8.13
N ILE A 180 -17.57 6.15 -7.76
CA ILE A 180 -17.68 6.83 -6.47
C ILE A 180 -19.07 6.53 -5.90
N ARG A 181 -19.11 6.05 -4.67
CA ARG A 181 -20.33 5.79 -3.93
C ARG A 181 -20.34 6.57 -2.63
N GLU A 182 -21.34 7.42 -2.45
CA GLU A 182 -21.58 8.14 -1.19
C GLU A 182 -22.48 7.36 -0.25
N PHE A 183 -22.29 7.54 1.05
CA PHE A 183 -23.07 6.91 2.11
C PHE A 183 -23.90 7.96 2.86
N ASP A 184 -25.20 7.69 3.00
CA ASP A 184 -26.08 8.52 3.83
C ASP A 184 -25.76 8.38 5.31
N SER A 185 -25.73 9.49 6.02
CA SER A 185 -25.53 9.48 7.47
C SER A 185 -26.74 8.90 8.19
N LYS A 186 -26.51 7.93 9.05
CA LYS A 186 -27.56 7.42 9.96
C LYS A 186 -27.75 8.30 11.19
N ALA A 187 -26.70 9.04 11.58
CA ALA A 187 -26.74 9.93 12.73
C ALA A 187 -27.30 11.32 12.39
N LYS A 188 -27.12 11.77 11.14
CA LYS A 188 -27.57 13.10 10.68
C LYS A 188 -28.28 12.96 9.34
N LEU A 189 -29.61 12.84 9.40
CA LEU A 189 -30.43 12.68 8.19
C LEU A 189 -30.23 13.81 7.20
N GLY A 190 -30.26 13.48 5.91
CA GLY A 190 -30.08 14.45 4.82
C GLY A 190 -28.64 14.86 4.55
N THR A 191 -27.65 14.24 5.22
CA THR A 191 -26.22 14.49 4.97
C THR A 191 -25.49 13.23 4.56
N LYS A 192 -24.34 13.37 3.87
CA LYS A 192 -23.44 12.25 3.57
C LYS A 192 -22.41 12.08 4.70
N SER A 193 -22.18 10.84 5.13
CA SER A 193 -21.20 10.51 6.17
C SER A 193 -19.85 10.13 5.61
N GLY A 194 -19.77 9.73 4.35
CA GLY A 194 -18.57 9.31 3.69
C GLY A 194 -18.75 8.97 2.22
N ALA A 195 -17.63 8.71 1.54
CA ALA A 195 -17.61 8.22 0.18
C ALA A 195 -16.58 7.09 0.02
N LEU A 196 -16.92 6.10 -0.80
CA LEU A 196 -16.01 5.08 -1.28
C LEU A 196 -15.67 5.38 -2.74
N VAL A 197 -14.38 5.48 -3.04
CA VAL A 197 -13.86 5.61 -4.40
C VAL A 197 -13.23 4.29 -4.79
N VAL A 198 -13.63 3.75 -5.94
CA VAL A 198 -13.02 2.59 -6.57
C VAL A 198 -12.12 3.07 -7.70
N ILE A 199 -10.90 2.55 -7.76
CA ILE A 199 -9.84 3.02 -8.65
C ILE A 199 -9.23 1.80 -9.33
N GLU A 200 -9.11 1.85 -10.65
CA GLU A 200 -8.31 0.90 -11.43
C GLU A 200 -6.85 1.37 -11.47
N GLY A 201 -5.93 0.49 -11.09
CA GLY A 201 -4.49 0.72 -11.22
C GLY A 201 -4.03 0.47 -12.64
N THR A 202 -3.58 1.52 -13.32
CA THR A 202 -3.23 1.47 -14.75
C THR A 202 -1.73 1.39 -15.01
N ARG A 203 -0.91 1.79 -14.05
CA ARG A 203 0.56 1.72 -14.13
C ARG A 203 1.15 1.63 -12.72
N PHE A 204 2.23 0.88 -12.59
CA PHE A 204 2.94 0.71 -11.32
C PHE A 204 4.36 1.19 -11.47
N TRP A 205 4.86 1.83 -10.44
CA TRP A 205 6.23 2.30 -10.32
C TRP A 205 6.84 1.68 -9.08
N ALA A 206 8.00 1.10 -9.23
CA ALA A 206 8.76 0.58 -8.10
C ALA A 206 10.22 1.00 -8.25
N ARG A 207 10.85 1.33 -7.12
CA ARG A 207 12.28 1.60 -7.10
C ARG A 207 13.05 0.32 -7.42
N GLU A 208 14.07 0.41 -8.27
CA GLU A 208 14.80 -0.75 -8.81
C GLU A 208 15.38 -1.66 -7.72
N ASP A 209 15.88 -1.08 -6.63
CA ASP A 209 16.43 -1.84 -5.49
C ASP A 209 15.37 -2.47 -4.58
N ALA A 210 14.12 -2.14 -4.79
CA ALA A 210 13.00 -2.60 -3.97
C ALA A 210 12.19 -3.73 -4.60
N ILE A 211 12.48 -4.13 -5.84
CA ILE A 211 11.67 -5.11 -6.56
C ILE A 211 12.55 -6.24 -7.11
N ASN A 212 12.04 -7.48 -7.04
CA ASN A 212 12.74 -8.64 -7.58
C ASN A 212 12.82 -8.63 -9.12
N GLU A 213 13.67 -9.48 -9.69
CA GLU A 213 13.92 -9.56 -11.14
C GLU A 213 12.66 -9.86 -11.96
N GLU A 214 11.73 -10.64 -11.43
CA GLU A 214 10.43 -10.95 -12.06
C GLU A 214 9.42 -9.79 -11.94
N HIS A 215 9.77 -8.71 -11.27
CA HIS A 215 8.92 -7.55 -11.01
C HIS A 215 7.58 -7.93 -10.36
N SER A 216 7.60 -8.88 -9.43
CA SER A 216 6.41 -9.46 -8.80
C SER A 216 6.33 -9.25 -7.29
N ILE A 217 7.47 -8.99 -6.64
CA ILE A 217 7.57 -8.86 -5.18
C ILE A 217 8.40 -7.63 -4.84
N VAL A 218 7.84 -6.77 -4.01
CA VAL A 218 8.55 -5.62 -3.43
C VAL A 218 9.15 -6.04 -2.09
N ASP A 219 10.43 -5.71 -1.87
CA ASP A 219 11.15 -5.99 -0.64
C ASP A 219 10.62 -5.10 0.50
N PRO A 220 10.07 -5.69 1.57
CA PRO A 220 9.56 -4.93 2.71
C PRO A 220 10.66 -4.23 3.53
N GLU A 221 11.91 -4.72 3.47
CA GLU A 221 13.05 -4.07 4.14
C GLU A 221 13.42 -2.75 3.47
N VAL A 222 13.28 -2.69 2.15
CA VAL A 222 13.50 -1.47 1.37
C VAL A 222 12.27 -0.56 1.42
N LEU A 223 11.07 -1.11 1.28
CA LEU A 223 9.82 -0.35 1.34
C LEU A 223 9.57 0.25 2.72
N ARG A 224 9.84 -0.48 3.82
CA ARG A 224 9.57 -0.09 5.21
C ARG A 224 8.18 0.55 5.39
N PRO A 225 7.12 -0.20 5.07
CA PRO A 225 5.78 0.37 4.99
C PRO A 225 5.25 0.78 6.36
N MET A 226 4.46 1.85 6.39
CA MET A 226 3.82 2.38 7.58
C MET A 226 2.34 2.06 7.59
N SER A 227 1.84 1.53 8.71
CA SER A 227 0.42 1.26 8.92
C SER A 227 -0.25 2.38 9.70
N ARG A 228 -1.51 2.72 9.36
CA ARG A 228 -2.34 3.62 10.17
C ARG A 228 -3.20 2.79 11.13
N LEU A 229 -2.95 2.94 12.44
CA LEU A 229 -3.65 2.17 13.49
C LEU A 229 -4.87 2.89 14.08
N GLY A 230 -5.19 4.07 13.56
CA GLY A 230 -6.29 4.92 14.02
C GLY A 230 -5.82 6.12 14.85
N GLY A 231 -6.69 7.12 14.99
CA GLY A 231 -6.37 8.35 15.68
C GLY A 231 -5.12 9.03 15.11
N ILE A 232 -4.09 9.20 15.92
CA ILE A 232 -2.78 9.76 15.53
C ILE A 232 -1.68 8.68 15.50
N THR A 233 -2.03 7.40 15.64
CA THR A 233 -1.07 6.31 15.79
C THR A 233 -0.72 5.70 14.43
N TYR A 234 0.59 5.55 14.20
CA TYR A 234 1.16 4.79 13.07
C TYR A 234 1.97 3.62 13.60
N GLY A 235 1.99 2.52 12.86
CA GLY A 235 2.79 1.34 13.15
C GLY A 235 3.87 1.14 12.11
N ARG A 236 5.07 0.76 12.55
CA ARG A 236 6.14 0.27 11.69
C ARG A 236 5.89 -1.19 11.37
N THR A 237 6.13 -1.61 10.13
CA THR A 237 6.16 -3.03 9.77
C THR A 237 7.62 -3.47 9.72
N THR A 238 8.09 -4.01 10.83
CA THR A 238 9.49 -4.43 11.02
C THR A 238 9.66 -5.92 11.24
N GLU A 239 8.56 -6.66 11.31
CA GLU A 239 8.53 -8.09 11.50
C GLU A 239 7.42 -8.68 10.63
N ALA A 240 7.68 -9.81 10.02
CA ALA A 240 6.73 -10.55 9.22
C ALA A 240 6.79 -12.04 9.53
N ILE A 241 5.66 -12.70 9.43
CA ILE A 241 5.55 -14.17 9.48
C ILE A 241 5.03 -14.67 8.13
N GLU A 242 5.49 -15.83 7.72
CA GLU A 242 4.95 -16.52 6.56
C GLU A 242 4.22 -17.78 6.99
N ILE A 243 3.01 -17.96 6.50
CA ILE A 243 2.19 -19.14 6.76
C ILE A 243 1.78 -19.70 5.39
N PRO A 244 2.24 -20.90 5.01
CA PRO A 244 1.83 -21.53 3.77
C PRO A 244 0.33 -21.74 3.71
N ARG A 245 -0.22 -21.57 2.52
CA ARG A 245 -1.62 -21.90 2.31
C ARG A 245 -1.77 -23.42 2.25
N LEU A 246 -2.60 -23.96 3.12
CA LEU A 246 -2.89 -25.39 3.17
C LEU A 246 -3.66 -25.85 1.91
N ASP A 247 -3.33 -27.04 1.46
CA ASP A 247 -4.04 -27.77 0.41
C ASP A 247 -4.88 -28.88 1.04
N PHE A 248 -6.16 -28.96 0.64
CA PHE A 248 -7.09 -29.90 1.25
C PHE A 248 -6.69 -31.36 1.06
N GLU A 249 -6.23 -31.70 -0.12
CA GLU A 249 -5.82 -33.10 -0.42
C GLU A 249 -4.48 -33.46 0.24
N LYS A 250 -3.50 -32.55 0.14
CA LYS A 250 -2.13 -32.82 0.61
C LYS A 250 -1.97 -32.70 2.12
N ASP A 251 -2.54 -31.65 2.71
CA ASP A 251 -2.26 -31.30 4.11
C ASP A 251 -3.33 -31.85 5.06
N ILE A 252 -4.58 -31.97 4.58
CA ILE A 252 -5.70 -32.51 5.37
C ILE A 252 -5.87 -34.01 5.09
N GLY A 253 -5.46 -34.51 3.92
CA GLY A 253 -5.73 -35.87 3.45
C GLY A 253 -7.11 -36.05 2.84
N GLY A 254 -7.63 -34.98 2.25
CA GLY A 254 -8.92 -34.97 1.57
C GLY A 254 -10.11 -35.33 2.48
N ALA A 255 -11.13 -35.91 1.90
CA ALA A 255 -12.36 -36.29 2.62
C ALA A 255 -12.12 -37.30 3.74
N GLU A 256 -11.18 -38.24 3.58
CA GLU A 256 -10.85 -39.23 4.59
C GLU A 256 -10.14 -38.59 5.81
N GLY A 257 -9.18 -37.70 5.55
CA GLY A 257 -8.48 -36.96 6.60
C GLY A 257 -9.44 -36.05 7.36
N TYR A 258 -10.32 -35.33 6.64
CA TYR A 258 -11.36 -34.51 7.23
C TYR A 258 -12.31 -35.32 8.13
N ALA A 259 -12.75 -36.50 7.68
CA ALA A 259 -13.62 -37.36 8.48
C ALA A 259 -12.99 -37.82 9.80
N LYS A 260 -11.66 -37.92 9.87
CA LYS A 260 -10.93 -38.21 11.12
C LYS A 260 -10.87 -37.02 12.07
N LEU A 261 -10.80 -35.79 11.54
CA LEU A 261 -10.81 -34.56 12.35
C LEU A 261 -12.16 -34.30 13.03
N VAL A 262 -13.27 -34.61 12.34
CA VAL A 262 -14.64 -34.38 12.84
C VAL A 262 -15.08 -35.42 13.88
N LYS A 263 -14.43 -36.56 13.90
CA LYS A 263 -14.72 -37.65 14.88
C LYS A 263 -14.03 -37.51 16.22
N LYS A 264 -13.21 -36.45 16.42
CA LYS A 264 -12.61 -36.10 17.71
C LYS A 264 -13.47 -35.06 18.43
#